data_e31c34dfcdb8fab6936e053860c07337
#
_entry.id   e31c34dfcdb8fab6936e053860c07337
#
_cell.length_a   1.000
_cell.length_b   1.000
_cell.length_c   1.000
_cell.angle_alpha   90.00
_cell.angle_beta   90.00
_cell.angle_gamma   90.00
#
_symmetry.space_group_name_H-M   'P 1'
#
loop_
_entity.id
_entity.type
_entity.pdbx_description
1 polymer ?
#
loop_
_entity_poly.entity_id
_entity_poly.type
_entity_poly.pdbx_seq_one_letter_code
_entity_poly.pdbx_strand_id
1 'polypeptide(L)'
;MTHLTRLIAASLLAILMAAAPARADGAAEQAARAVTETLVQGAHGAMTATDLDQAARFARLTGGVARAFAFDIWERFLVGDRGLSPAQLDEFRSLLPGFLARLYADRFGKGLDAEPEVSGTRSVRRDVMVAAAIPRANGKSLPVEYRVREFAGRGPLVIDIMVGGISFLVLKRDEFKGLIDSRGIDGLLAYMREKAT
;
A
#
# COMPACT_ATOMS: atom_id res chain seq x y z
N MET A 1 -30.07 -7.28 -71.01
CA MET A 1 -29.37 -6.14 -70.46
C MET A 1 -30.04 -5.78 -69.14
N THR A 2 -29.79 -6.48 -68.14
CA THR A 2 -30.23 -6.19 -66.70
C THR A 2 -29.62 -7.24 -65.82
N HIS A 3 -28.58 -6.95 -65.04
CA HIS A 3 -28.12 -7.64 -63.85
C HIS A 3 -26.73 -7.12 -63.47
N LEU A 4 -26.68 -5.88 -63.01
CA LEU A 4 -25.47 -5.39 -62.42
C LEU A 4 -25.75 -4.23 -61.42
N THR A 5 -26.50 -4.49 -60.37
CA THR A 5 -26.69 -3.50 -59.27
C THR A 5 -27.28 -4.18 -58.04
N ARG A 6 -26.55 -5.10 -57.41
CA ARG A 6 -26.87 -5.57 -56.03
C ARG A 6 -25.67 -6.29 -55.43
N LEU A 7 -24.61 -5.59 -55.03
CA LEU A 7 -23.52 -6.12 -54.18
C LEU A 7 -22.64 -4.97 -53.67
N ILE A 8 -23.22 -3.97 -52.98
CA ILE A 8 -22.47 -3.04 -52.13
C ILE A 8 -23.39 -2.64 -50.99
N ALA A 9 -23.58 -3.48 -50.01
CA ALA A 9 -24.20 -3.10 -48.74
C ALA A 9 -24.02 -4.22 -47.69
N ALA A 10 -22.79 -4.67 -47.45
CA ALA A 10 -22.52 -5.58 -46.34
C ALA A 10 -21.05 -5.57 -45.95
N SER A 11 -20.47 -4.41 -45.65
CA SER A 11 -19.09 -4.35 -45.11
C SER A 11 -18.84 -3.09 -44.28
N LEU A 12 -19.74 -2.75 -43.35
CA LEU A 12 -19.55 -1.59 -42.46
C LEU A 12 -20.15 -1.83 -41.08
N LEU A 13 -19.96 -3.04 -40.53
CA LEU A 13 -20.36 -3.31 -39.15
C LEU A 13 -19.42 -4.31 -38.44
N ALA A 14 -18.12 -4.08 -38.45
CA ALA A 14 -17.17 -4.92 -37.75
C ALA A 14 -15.91 -4.17 -37.29
N ILE A 15 -16.01 -2.90 -36.90
CA ILE A 15 -14.91 -2.19 -36.22
C ILE A 15 -15.51 -1.36 -35.11
N LEU A 16 -15.94 -2.02 -34.05
CA LEU A 16 -16.25 -1.33 -32.78
C LEU A 16 -16.25 -2.31 -31.60
N MET A 17 -15.16 -3.05 -31.39
CA MET A 17 -14.94 -3.80 -30.14
C MET A 17 -13.47 -4.16 -29.95
N ALA A 18 -12.61 -3.18 -29.65
CA ALA A 18 -11.26 -3.46 -29.17
C ALA A 18 -10.59 -2.28 -28.44
N ALA A 19 -11.36 -1.43 -27.75
CA ALA A 19 -10.76 -0.27 -27.04
C ALA A 19 -11.08 -0.22 -25.52
N ALA A 20 -11.55 -1.30 -24.93
CA ALA A 20 -11.94 -1.30 -23.50
C ALA A 20 -10.82 -1.60 -22.48
N PRO A 21 -9.78 -2.44 -22.72
CA PRO A 21 -8.81 -2.76 -21.68
C PRO A 21 -7.85 -1.60 -21.33
N ALA A 22 -7.37 -0.85 -22.32
CA ALA A 22 -6.36 0.19 -22.09
C ALA A 22 -6.83 1.39 -21.24
N ARG A 23 -8.11 1.71 -21.24
CA ARG A 23 -8.69 2.78 -20.42
C ARG A 23 -8.89 2.35 -18.97
N ALA A 24 -9.25 1.09 -18.74
CA ALA A 24 -9.45 0.55 -17.39
C ALA A 24 -8.11 0.43 -16.63
N ASP A 25 -7.04 -0.02 -17.32
CA ASP A 25 -5.71 -0.10 -16.73
C ASP A 25 -5.17 1.27 -16.36
N GLY A 26 -5.32 2.28 -17.21
CA GLY A 26 -4.91 3.66 -16.92
C GLY A 26 -5.65 4.29 -15.73
N ALA A 27 -6.94 4.02 -15.58
CA ALA A 27 -7.72 4.51 -14.42
C ALA A 27 -7.28 3.85 -13.11
N ALA A 28 -7.04 2.54 -13.11
CA ALA A 28 -6.54 1.80 -11.95
C ALA A 28 -5.13 2.27 -11.54
N GLU A 29 -4.24 2.49 -12.50
CA GLU A 29 -2.90 3.02 -12.26
C GLU A 29 -2.94 4.45 -11.70
N GLN A 30 -3.80 5.30 -12.22
CA GLN A 30 -3.99 6.65 -11.70
C GLN A 30 -4.53 6.65 -10.27
N ALA A 31 -5.51 5.81 -9.96
CA ALA A 31 -6.07 5.67 -8.62
C ALA A 31 -5.04 5.11 -7.62
N ALA A 32 -4.26 4.11 -8.03
CA ALA A 32 -3.18 3.55 -7.23
C ALA A 32 -2.06 4.58 -6.98
N ARG A 33 -1.72 5.38 -7.98
CA ARG A 33 -0.78 6.48 -7.85
C ARG A 33 -1.27 7.51 -6.82
N ALA A 34 -2.53 7.94 -6.91
CA ALA A 34 -3.11 8.95 -6.04
C ALA A 34 -3.12 8.54 -4.56
N VAL A 35 -3.49 7.28 -4.24
CA VAL A 35 -3.44 6.79 -2.84
C VAL A 35 -2.00 6.71 -2.34
N THR A 36 -1.05 6.33 -3.19
CA THR A 36 0.37 6.27 -2.83
C THR A 36 0.94 7.67 -2.59
N GLU A 37 0.66 8.63 -3.46
CA GLU A 37 1.06 10.04 -3.28
C GLU A 37 0.50 10.61 -1.98
N THR A 38 -0.79 10.40 -1.72
CA THR A 38 -1.44 10.84 -0.48
C THR A 38 -0.76 10.23 0.77
N LEU A 39 -0.42 8.93 0.73
CA LEU A 39 0.28 8.25 1.83
C LEU A 39 1.67 8.83 2.04
N VAL A 40 2.47 8.91 0.98
CA VAL A 40 3.90 9.25 1.04
C VAL A 40 4.09 10.72 1.41
N GLN A 41 3.34 11.62 0.76
CA GLN A 41 3.37 13.07 1.07
C GLN A 41 2.76 13.36 2.44
N GLY A 42 1.65 12.69 2.79
CA GLY A 42 1.03 12.81 4.11
C GLY A 42 1.95 12.33 5.24
N ALA A 43 2.71 11.26 5.03
CA ALA A 43 3.70 10.78 5.97
C ALA A 43 4.88 11.75 6.12
N HIS A 44 5.42 12.26 5.01
CA HIS A 44 6.46 13.28 5.02
C HIS A 44 5.97 14.54 5.76
N GLY A 45 4.80 15.09 5.39
CA GLY A 45 4.24 16.27 6.05
C GLY A 45 3.91 16.06 7.54
N ALA A 46 3.53 14.84 7.96
CA ALA A 46 3.35 14.53 9.37
C ALA A 46 4.68 14.57 10.15
N MET A 47 5.75 14.03 9.56
CA MET A 47 7.06 13.96 10.22
C MET A 47 7.80 15.31 10.22
N THR A 48 7.56 16.19 9.24
CA THR A 48 8.20 17.50 9.11
C THR A 48 7.40 18.65 9.73
N ALA A 49 6.16 18.40 10.20
CA ALA A 49 5.32 19.45 10.80
C ALA A 49 5.98 20.07 12.04
N THR A 50 6.31 21.36 11.98
CA THR A 50 6.96 22.10 13.07
C THR A 50 5.98 22.69 14.08
N ASP A 51 4.71 22.79 13.70
CA ASP A 51 3.58 23.27 14.49
C ASP A 51 2.94 22.19 15.39
N LEU A 52 3.37 20.93 15.25
CA LEU A 52 2.86 19.80 16.00
C LEU A 52 3.92 19.25 16.95
N ASP A 53 3.50 18.82 18.14
CA ASP A 53 4.34 18.03 19.02
C ASP A 53 4.55 16.60 18.48
N GLN A 54 5.42 15.83 19.13
CA GLN A 54 5.76 14.47 18.68
C GLN A 54 4.56 13.54 18.67
N ALA A 55 3.69 13.63 19.66
CA ALA A 55 2.50 12.77 19.77
C ALA A 55 1.49 13.08 18.66
N ALA A 56 1.25 14.37 18.39
CA ALA A 56 0.36 14.81 17.32
C ALA A 56 0.88 14.43 15.92
N ARG A 57 2.19 14.56 15.68
CA ARG A 57 2.83 14.09 14.44
C ARG A 57 2.64 12.58 14.25
N PHE A 58 2.88 11.81 15.31
CA PHE A 58 2.71 10.36 15.27
C PHE A 58 1.24 9.95 15.05
N ALA A 59 0.30 10.61 15.72
CA ALA A 59 -1.12 10.39 15.51
C ALA A 59 -1.55 10.69 14.06
N ARG A 60 -1.05 11.79 13.48
CA ARG A 60 -1.30 12.15 12.07
C ARG A 60 -0.75 11.11 11.11
N LEU A 61 0.48 10.64 11.33
CA LEU A 61 1.10 9.56 10.55
C LEU A 61 0.28 8.26 10.64
N THR A 62 -0.08 7.84 11.85
CA THR A 62 -0.89 6.65 12.11
C THR A 62 -2.24 6.72 11.40
N GLY A 63 -2.91 7.89 11.45
CA GLY A 63 -4.17 8.12 10.74
C GLY A 63 -4.03 8.02 9.21
N GLY A 64 -2.92 8.50 8.65
CA GLY A 64 -2.59 8.35 7.23
C GLY A 64 -2.41 6.88 6.83
N VAL A 65 -1.63 6.15 7.61
CA VAL A 65 -1.41 4.70 7.43
C VAL A 65 -2.72 3.93 7.56
N ALA A 66 -3.55 4.24 8.57
CA ALA A 66 -4.82 3.55 8.80
C ALA A 66 -5.79 3.65 7.60
N ARG A 67 -5.77 4.78 6.90
CA ARG A 67 -6.63 4.99 5.71
C ARG A 67 -6.09 4.36 4.43
N ALA A 68 -4.77 4.24 4.30
CA ALA A 68 -4.13 3.83 3.05
C ALA A 68 -3.96 2.31 2.91
N PHE A 69 -3.97 1.55 4.01
CA PHE A 69 -3.64 0.12 3.99
C PHE A 69 -4.86 -0.80 4.13
N ALA A 70 -4.83 -1.92 3.41
CA ALA A 70 -5.81 -3.01 3.54
C ALA A 70 -5.44 -3.91 4.73
N PHE A 71 -5.69 -3.46 5.97
CA PHE A 71 -5.28 -4.18 7.18
C PHE A 71 -5.92 -5.56 7.34
N ASP A 72 -7.06 -5.82 6.75
CA ASP A 72 -7.66 -7.15 6.66
C ASP A 72 -6.78 -8.15 5.87
N ILE A 73 -6.07 -7.68 4.86
CA ILE A 73 -5.07 -8.49 4.13
C ILE A 73 -3.83 -8.72 5.00
N TRP A 74 -3.33 -7.65 5.66
CA TRP A 74 -2.18 -7.72 6.54
C TRP A 74 -2.41 -8.67 7.72
N GLU A 75 -3.53 -8.54 8.43
CA GLU A 75 -3.93 -9.43 9.52
C GLU A 75 -3.88 -10.89 9.09
N ARG A 76 -4.63 -11.22 8.03
CA ARG A 76 -4.72 -12.59 7.51
C ARG A 76 -3.36 -13.16 7.13
N PHE A 77 -2.49 -12.34 6.57
CA PHE A 77 -1.16 -12.77 6.13
C PHE A 77 -0.16 -12.88 7.28
N LEU A 78 -0.22 -11.99 8.26
CA LEU A 78 0.72 -11.91 9.37
C LEU A 78 0.44 -12.95 10.46
N VAL A 79 -0.81 -13.09 10.85
CA VAL A 79 -1.22 -13.99 11.95
C VAL A 79 -2.07 -15.17 11.49
N GLY A 80 -2.81 -15.06 10.37
CA GLY A 80 -3.55 -16.17 9.75
C GLY A 80 -4.33 -17.02 10.75
N ASP A 81 -4.24 -18.34 10.62
CA ASP A 81 -4.93 -19.33 11.46
C ASP A 81 -4.12 -19.69 12.73
N ARG A 82 -3.40 -18.74 13.31
CA ARG A 82 -2.51 -19.00 14.47
C ARG A 82 -3.23 -19.08 15.81
N GLY A 83 -4.56 -19.13 15.80
CA GLY A 83 -5.35 -19.40 16.99
C GLY A 83 -5.47 -18.21 17.97
N LEU A 84 -5.42 -16.97 17.47
CA LEU A 84 -5.73 -15.81 18.28
C LEU A 84 -7.17 -15.90 18.79
N SER A 85 -7.38 -15.62 20.08
CA SER A 85 -8.72 -15.42 20.62
C SER A 85 -9.34 -14.14 20.02
N PRO A 86 -10.67 -13.97 20.05
CA PRO A 86 -11.30 -12.74 19.57
C PRO A 86 -10.71 -11.48 20.19
N ALA A 87 -10.45 -11.48 21.51
CA ALA A 87 -9.85 -10.33 22.20
C ALA A 87 -8.43 -10.02 21.74
N GLN A 88 -7.60 -11.05 21.52
CA GLN A 88 -6.23 -10.90 20.99
C GLN A 88 -6.25 -10.40 19.54
N LEU A 89 -7.22 -10.83 18.75
CA LEU A 89 -7.39 -10.38 17.37
C LEU A 89 -7.81 -8.91 17.31
N ASP A 90 -8.75 -8.48 18.16
CA ASP A 90 -9.17 -7.09 18.26
C ASP A 90 -8.02 -6.20 18.74
N GLU A 91 -7.23 -6.65 19.70
CA GLU A 91 -6.02 -5.94 20.14
C GLU A 91 -4.99 -5.85 19.01
N PHE A 92 -4.71 -6.93 18.29
CA PHE A 92 -3.80 -6.95 17.15
C PHE A 92 -4.22 -5.91 16.10
N ARG A 93 -5.50 -5.88 15.74
CA ARG A 93 -6.08 -4.91 14.79
C ARG A 93 -5.88 -3.48 15.25
N SER A 94 -6.09 -3.20 16.53
CA SER A 94 -5.96 -1.86 17.10
C SER A 94 -4.50 -1.36 17.10
N LEU A 95 -3.54 -2.26 17.28
CA LEU A 95 -2.12 -1.95 17.32
C LEU A 95 -1.48 -1.81 15.95
N LEU A 96 -2.00 -2.51 14.93
CA LEU A 96 -1.32 -2.67 13.64
C LEU A 96 -1.06 -1.33 12.90
N PRO A 97 -1.97 -0.36 12.85
CA PRO A 97 -1.70 0.94 12.22
C PRO A 97 -0.57 1.72 12.90
N GLY A 98 -0.58 1.81 14.24
CA GLY A 98 0.48 2.47 15.03
C GLY A 98 1.82 1.77 14.88
N PHE A 99 1.83 0.44 14.96
CA PHE A 99 3.01 -0.37 14.73
C PHE A 99 3.63 -0.10 13.35
N LEU A 100 2.83 -0.09 12.29
CA LEU A 100 3.32 0.19 10.94
C LEU A 100 3.80 1.63 10.78
N ALA A 101 3.10 2.60 11.39
CA ALA A 101 3.51 4.00 11.41
C ALA A 101 4.86 4.20 12.10
N ARG A 102 5.12 3.50 13.22
CA ARG A 102 6.40 3.54 13.92
C ARG A 102 7.53 2.98 13.05
N LEU A 103 7.31 1.82 12.43
CA LEU A 103 8.31 1.24 11.53
C LEU A 103 8.62 2.17 10.35
N TYR A 104 7.61 2.87 9.84
CA TYR A 104 7.80 3.88 8.81
C TYR A 104 8.65 5.07 9.33
N ALA A 105 8.30 5.62 10.49
CA ALA A 105 9.03 6.72 11.10
C ALA A 105 10.49 6.35 11.41
N ASP A 106 10.74 5.17 11.98
CA ASP A 106 12.10 4.68 12.29
C ASP A 106 12.94 4.50 11.02
N ARG A 107 12.32 4.06 9.92
CA ARG A 107 13.01 3.79 8.66
C ARG A 107 13.29 5.06 7.85
N PHE A 108 12.35 6.00 7.84
CA PHE A 108 12.33 7.15 6.95
C PHE A 108 12.35 8.51 7.68
N GLY A 109 12.26 8.52 8.99
CA GLY A 109 12.22 9.75 9.81
C GLY A 109 13.52 10.55 9.85
N LYS A 110 14.59 10.08 9.19
CA LYS A 110 15.87 10.77 9.04
C LYS A 110 16.09 11.15 7.58
N GLY A 111 16.41 12.41 7.31
CA GLY A 111 16.64 12.90 5.94
C GLY A 111 15.39 13.42 5.25
N LEU A 112 14.56 14.11 6.02
CA LEU A 112 13.29 14.68 5.58
C LEU A 112 13.43 16.05 4.89
N ASP A 113 14.66 16.49 4.58
CA ASP A 113 14.93 17.77 3.95
C ASP A 113 14.46 17.84 2.49
N ALA A 114 14.17 16.69 1.88
CA ALA A 114 13.64 16.60 0.53
C ALA A 114 12.32 15.82 0.52
N GLU A 115 11.43 16.23 -0.38
CA GLU A 115 10.15 15.55 -0.55
C GLU A 115 10.31 14.18 -1.24
N PRO A 116 9.51 13.17 -0.86
CA PRO A 116 9.46 11.90 -1.56
C PRO A 116 8.80 12.07 -2.94
N GLU A 117 9.31 11.34 -3.93
CA GLU A 117 8.80 11.38 -5.30
C GLU A 117 8.12 10.07 -5.67
N VAL A 118 6.91 10.16 -6.24
CA VAL A 118 6.21 9.02 -6.86
C VAL A 118 6.43 9.09 -8.36
N SER A 119 7.18 8.13 -8.91
CA SER A 119 7.73 8.23 -10.27
C SER A 119 6.99 7.43 -11.33
N GLY A 120 6.47 6.25 -11.04
CA GLY A 120 5.89 5.39 -12.06
C GLY A 120 4.91 4.36 -11.54
N THR A 121 4.10 3.84 -12.46
CA THR A 121 3.14 2.75 -12.20
C THR A 121 3.34 1.62 -13.18
N ARG A 122 3.01 0.39 -12.77
CA ARG A 122 2.90 -0.78 -13.65
C ARG A 122 1.85 -1.74 -13.13
N SER A 123 1.00 -2.19 -14.00
CA SER A 123 0.01 -3.22 -13.70
C SER A 123 0.66 -4.59 -13.55
N VAL A 124 0.29 -5.34 -12.49
CA VAL A 124 0.76 -6.70 -12.23
C VAL A 124 -0.42 -7.56 -11.83
N ARG A 125 -0.95 -8.32 -12.77
CA ARG A 125 -2.18 -9.11 -12.60
C ARG A 125 -3.35 -8.19 -12.20
N ARG A 126 -3.88 -8.36 -10.97
CA ARG A 126 -4.98 -7.53 -10.42
C ARG A 126 -4.50 -6.37 -9.54
N ASP A 127 -3.20 -6.17 -9.43
CA ASP A 127 -2.59 -5.17 -8.58
C ASP A 127 -1.82 -4.15 -9.42
N VAL A 128 -1.58 -2.98 -8.87
CA VAL A 128 -0.69 -1.97 -9.45
C VAL A 128 0.52 -1.81 -8.53
N MET A 129 1.71 -1.84 -9.11
CA MET A 129 2.95 -1.44 -8.42
C MET A 129 3.20 0.04 -8.70
N VAL A 130 3.38 0.81 -7.64
CA VAL A 130 3.67 2.24 -7.70
C VAL A 130 5.06 2.48 -7.15
N ALA A 131 5.96 2.97 -8.00
CA ALA A 131 7.35 3.27 -7.62
C ALA A 131 7.45 4.64 -6.94
N ALA A 132 8.22 4.69 -5.85
CA ALA A 132 8.56 5.92 -5.15
C ALA A 132 10.03 5.95 -4.75
N ALA A 133 10.59 7.15 -4.66
CA ALA A 133 11.92 7.42 -4.16
C ALA A 133 11.80 8.18 -2.84
N ILE A 134 12.22 7.55 -1.74
CA ILE A 134 12.15 8.14 -0.40
C ILE A 134 13.54 8.70 -0.03
N PRO A 135 13.69 10.00 0.20
CA PRO A 135 14.95 10.63 0.57
C PRO A 135 15.51 10.07 1.87
N ARG A 136 16.83 10.06 1.99
CA ARG A 136 17.58 9.64 3.18
C ARG A 136 18.59 10.71 3.60
N ALA A 137 18.96 10.72 4.88
CA ALA A 137 19.94 11.64 5.46
C ALA A 137 21.32 11.66 4.78
N ASN A 138 21.65 10.62 4.02
CA ASN A 138 22.93 10.51 3.29
C ASN A 138 22.86 11.09 1.86
N GLY A 139 21.81 11.83 1.52
CA GLY A 139 21.59 12.44 0.20
C GLY A 139 21.18 11.43 -0.90
N LYS A 140 21.00 10.15 -0.56
CA LYS A 140 20.52 9.12 -1.50
C LYS A 140 19.03 8.90 -1.30
N SER A 141 18.33 8.50 -2.34
CA SER A 141 16.95 8.04 -2.23
C SER A 141 16.89 6.53 -2.12
N LEU A 142 15.97 6.03 -1.31
CA LEU A 142 15.64 4.61 -1.21
C LEU A 142 14.51 4.30 -2.19
N PRO A 143 14.71 3.42 -3.17
CA PRO A 143 13.64 2.96 -4.03
C PRO A 143 12.69 2.06 -3.25
N VAL A 144 11.41 2.39 -3.33
CA VAL A 144 10.30 1.67 -2.69
C VAL A 144 9.21 1.46 -3.74
N GLU A 145 8.58 0.30 -3.76
CA GLU A 145 7.38 0.09 -4.56
C GLU A 145 6.21 -0.25 -3.63
N TYR A 146 5.10 0.43 -3.83
CA TYR A 146 3.84 0.15 -3.12
C TYR A 146 2.98 -0.75 -4.00
N ARG A 147 2.57 -1.89 -3.47
CA ARG A 147 1.62 -2.78 -4.13
C ARG A 147 0.22 -2.39 -3.73
N VAL A 148 -0.54 -1.91 -4.69
CA VAL A 148 -1.89 -1.38 -4.49
C VAL A 148 -2.90 -2.30 -5.17
N ARG A 149 -4.03 -2.54 -4.49
CA ARG A 149 -5.17 -3.32 -5.00
C ARG A 149 -6.44 -2.50 -4.90
N GLU A 150 -7.24 -2.58 -5.96
CA GLU A 150 -8.60 -2.04 -5.95
C GLU A 150 -9.54 -2.98 -5.19
N PHE A 151 -10.35 -2.43 -4.31
CA PHE A 151 -11.38 -3.17 -3.56
C PHE A 151 -12.74 -2.56 -3.81
N ALA A 152 -13.71 -3.39 -4.21
CA ALA A 152 -15.09 -2.96 -4.40
C ALA A 152 -15.63 -2.25 -3.16
N GLY A 153 -16.14 -1.03 -3.32
CA GLY A 153 -16.71 -0.23 -2.24
C GLY A 153 -15.72 0.42 -1.27
N ARG A 154 -14.40 0.13 -1.39
CA ARG A 154 -13.35 0.74 -0.55
C ARG A 154 -12.31 1.53 -1.33
N GLY A 155 -12.25 1.33 -2.65
CA GLY A 155 -11.24 1.93 -3.52
C GLY A 155 -9.85 1.28 -3.41
N PRO A 156 -8.81 1.95 -3.95
CA PRO A 156 -7.45 1.45 -3.95
C PRO A 156 -6.82 1.52 -2.56
N LEU A 157 -6.23 0.39 -2.11
CA LEU A 157 -5.52 0.31 -0.84
C LEU A 157 -4.17 -0.40 -1.02
N VAL A 158 -3.19 -0.01 -0.22
CA VAL A 158 -1.86 -0.63 -0.18
C VAL A 158 -1.95 -1.98 0.52
N ILE A 159 -1.49 -3.02 -0.16
CA ILE A 159 -1.48 -4.40 0.36
C ILE A 159 -0.06 -4.89 0.69
N ASP A 160 0.99 -4.23 0.18
CA ASP A 160 2.39 -4.54 0.49
C ASP A 160 3.30 -3.36 0.16
N ILE A 161 4.50 -3.37 0.72
CA ILE A 161 5.59 -2.45 0.40
C ILE A 161 6.80 -3.29 0.02
N MET A 162 7.42 -2.98 -1.12
CA MET A 162 8.65 -3.61 -1.58
C MET A 162 9.82 -2.65 -1.34
N VAL A 163 10.82 -3.08 -0.60
CA VAL A 163 12.05 -2.30 -0.36
C VAL A 163 13.24 -3.09 -0.89
N GLY A 164 13.89 -2.58 -1.92
CA GLY A 164 14.97 -3.30 -2.58
C GLY A 164 14.53 -4.64 -3.18
N GLY A 165 13.28 -4.73 -3.66
CA GLY A 165 12.69 -5.95 -4.21
C GLY A 165 12.20 -6.97 -3.17
N ILE A 166 12.31 -6.68 -1.87
CA ILE A 166 11.88 -7.57 -0.79
C ILE A 166 10.53 -7.11 -0.25
N SER A 167 9.55 -8.02 -0.19
CA SER A 167 8.24 -7.77 0.40
C SER A 167 8.36 -7.52 1.91
N PHE A 168 7.92 -6.35 2.34
CA PHE A 168 7.90 -6.00 3.75
C PHE A 168 6.88 -6.84 4.53
N LEU A 169 5.76 -7.15 3.90
CA LEU A 169 4.74 -8.01 4.50
C LEU A 169 5.26 -9.43 4.76
N VAL A 170 6.00 -10.01 3.80
CA VAL A 170 6.64 -11.34 3.99
C VAL A 170 7.67 -11.29 5.12
N LEU A 171 8.53 -10.25 5.13
CA LEU A 171 9.52 -10.08 6.19
C LEU A 171 8.87 -10.00 7.58
N LYS A 172 7.78 -9.25 7.71
CA LYS A 172 7.05 -9.11 8.99
C LYS A 172 6.30 -10.38 9.39
N ARG A 173 5.78 -11.13 8.44
CA ARG A 173 5.19 -12.45 8.74
C ARG A 173 6.21 -13.39 9.37
N ASP A 174 7.43 -13.43 8.83
CA ASP A 174 8.47 -14.33 9.32
C ASP A 174 8.99 -13.87 10.70
N GLU A 175 9.11 -12.55 10.94
CA GLU A 175 9.40 -11.98 12.26
C GLU A 175 8.30 -12.31 13.28
N PHE A 176 7.04 -12.11 12.94
CA PHE A 176 5.90 -12.40 13.81
C PHE A 176 5.79 -13.89 14.12
N LYS A 177 6.04 -14.74 13.10
CA LYS A 177 6.13 -16.18 13.32
C LYS A 177 7.18 -16.52 14.39
N GLY A 178 8.38 -15.98 14.29
CA GLY A 178 9.46 -16.21 15.27
C GLY A 178 9.09 -15.71 16.68
N LEU A 179 8.40 -14.56 16.78
CA LEU A 179 7.92 -14.05 18.08
C LEU A 179 6.84 -14.95 18.68
N ILE A 180 5.87 -15.40 17.88
CA ILE A 180 4.82 -16.32 18.35
C ILE A 180 5.42 -17.66 18.77
N ASP A 181 6.33 -18.21 17.99
CA ASP A 181 6.97 -19.50 18.30
C ASP A 181 7.79 -19.44 19.60
N SER A 182 8.39 -18.29 19.91
CA SER A 182 9.27 -18.12 21.08
C SER A 182 8.57 -17.56 22.32
N ARG A 183 7.54 -16.74 22.17
CA ARG A 183 6.90 -15.96 23.24
C ARG A 183 5.39 -16.04 23.28
N GLY A 184 4.78 -16.83 22.39
CA GLY A 184 3.33 -16.93 22.23
C GLY A 184 2.70 -15.65 21.63
N ILE A 185 1.38 -15.68 21.49
CA ILE A 185 0.59 -14.55 20.96
C ILE A 185 0.72 -13.32 21.85
N ASP A 186 0.67 -13.49 23.18
CA ASP A 186 0.78 -12.37 24.12
C ASP A 186 2.15 -11.69 24.06
N GLY A 187 3.21 -12.45 23.74
CA GLY A 187 4.54 -11.90 23.49
C GLY A 187 4.60 -11.07 22.20
N LEU A 188 3.91 -11.46 21.16
CA LEU A 188 3.75 -10.65 19.94
C LEU A 188 2.99 -9.36 20.24
N LEU A 189 1.86 -9.42 20.95
CA LEU A 189 1.05 -8.25 21.28
C LEU A 189 1.81 -7.28 22.18
N ALA A 190 2.58 -7.78 23.17
CA ALA A 190 3.46 -6.96 23.99
C ALA A 190 4.53 -6.23 23.15
N TYR A 191 5.18 -6.92 22.22
CA TYR A 191 6.12 -6.31 21.28
C TYR A 191 5.48 -5.22 20.43
N MET A 192 4.28 -5.47 19.89
CA MET A 192 3.56 -4.48 19.09
C MET A 192 3.16 -3.25 19.91
N ARG A 193 2.71 -3.41 21.18
CA ARG A 193 2.39 -2.29 22.08
C ARG A 193 3.62 -1.42 22.34
N GLU A 194 4.76 -2.03 22.64
CA GLU A 194 6.03 -1.31 22.84
C GLU A 194 6.42 -0.47 21.62
N LYS A 195 6.17 -1.00 20.41
CA LYS A 195 6.52 -0.31 19.16
C LYS A 195 5.47 0.71 18.70
N ALA A 196 4.22 0.54 19.05
CA ALA A 196 3.13 1.42 18.60
C ALA A 196 3.02 2.74 19.40
N THR A 197 3.80 2.89 20.46
CA THR A 197 3.93 4.12 21.26
C THR A 197 5.22 4.85 20.88
#